data_4d1df964598df19a8676510d22cd52fe
#
_entry.id   4d1df964598df19a8676510d22cd52fe
#
_cell.length_a   1.000
_cell.length_b   1.000
_cell.length_c   1.000
_cell.angle_alpha   90.00
_cell.angle_beta   90.00
_cell.angle_gamma   90.00
#
_symmetry.space_group_name_H-M   'P 1'
#
loop_
_entity.id
_entity.type
_entity.pdbx_description
1 polymer ?
#
loop_
_entity_poly.entity_id
_entity_poly.type
_entity_poly.pdbx_seq_one_letter_code
_entity_poly.pdbx_strand_id
1 'polypeptide(L)'
;MDILQQLNQIAVERDLPFDELQRELEEALAAAYKKFVGAVGEVTVKIDPQKGWNASVQKEVVGIVSEPSVQIGLVEARRRKADAEVGDFIPMDVDPNRFGRIAAQTFKQVLSQKLREAETRRIHDVFNEKMGDVVTGTISRKDGQNLYVQVNKVEAELPRR
;
A
#
# COMPACT_ATOMS: atom_id res chain seq x y z
N MET A 1 -2.11 18.69 6.08
CA MET A 1 -2.96 18.22 4.97
C MET A 1 -3.27 16.76 5.26
N ASP A 2 -4.53 16.44 5.44
CA ASP A 2 -4.94 15.13 5.93
C ASP A 2 -4.78 14.09 4.79
N ILE A 3 -4.06 13.01 5.04
CA ILE A 3 -3.83 11.91 4.08
C ILE A 3 -5.16 11.37 3.56
N LEU A 4 -6.20 11.36 4.38
CA LEU A 4 -7.54 10.91 4.01
C LEU A 4 -8.23 11.83 3.01
N GLN A 5 -8.07 13.15 3.14
CA GLN A 5 -8.63 14.09 2.16
C GLN A 5 -7.97 13.89 0.79
N GLN A 6 -6.65 13.68 0.77
CA GLN A 6 -5.93 13.39 -0.46
C GLN A 6 -6.36 12.03 -1.06
N LEU A 7 -6.54 11.01 -0.21
CA LEU A 7 -7.01 9.70 -0.65
C LEU A 7 -8.40 9.79 -1.29
N ASN A 8 -9.33 10.48 -0.64
CA ASN A 8 -10.68 10.65 -1.14
C ASN A 8 -10.71 11.47 -2.44
N GLN A 9 -9.94 12.55 -2.52
CA GLN A 9 -9.85 13.36 -3.72
C GLN A 9 -9.33 12.52 -4.91
N ILE A 10 -8.29 11.72 -4.71
CA ILE A 10 -7.72 10.88 -5.75
C ILE A 10 -8.69 9.75 -6.14
N ALA A 11 -9.36 9.13 -5.17
CA ALA A 11 -10.37 8.11 -5.44
C ALA A 11 -11.47 8.65 -6.37
N VAL A 12 -11.97 9.85 -6.10
CA VAL A 12 -13.00 10.52 -6.92
C VAL A 12 -12.44 10.93 -8.29
N GLU A 13 -11.26 11.56 -8.35
CA GLU A 13 -10.67 12.03 -9.61
C GLU A 13 -10.30 10.90 -10.57
N ARG A 14 -10.01 9.72 -10.06
CA ARG A 14 -9.53 8.57 -10.83
C ARG A 14 -10.52 7.42 -10.93
N ASP A 15 -11.73 7.61 -10.41
CA ASP A 15 -12.80 6.60 -10.40
C ASP A 15 -12.34 5.28 -9.73
N LEU A 16 -11.65 5.40 -8.58
CA LEU A 16 -11.18 4.28 -7.79
C LEU A 16 -12.12 4.04 -6.60
N PRO A 17 -12.46 2.78 -6.27
CA PRO A 17 -13.26 2.48 -5.09
C PRO A 17 -12.48 2.84 -3.82
N PHE A 18 -12.99 3.81 -3.06
CA PHE A 18 -12.33 4.33 -1.87
C PHE A 18 -12.05 3.25 -0.82
N ASP A 19 -13.01 2.35 -0.57
CA ASP A 19 -12.89 1.29 0.43
C ASP A 19 -11.79 0.27 0.07
N GLU A 20 -11.64 -0.03 -1.21
CA GLU A 20 -10.57 -0.91 -1.69
C GLU A 20 -9.20 -0.26 -1.53
N LEU A 21 -9.09 1.01 -1.92
CA LEU A 21 -7.86 1.78 -1.78
C LEU A 21 -7.46 1.97 -0.31
N GLN A 22 -8.43 2.21 0.57
CA GLN A 22 -8.21 2.30 2.01
C GLN A 22 -7.68 0.99 2.59
N ARG A 23 -8.35 -0.14 2.29
CA ARG A 23 -7.93 -1.46 2.78
C ARG A 23 -6.53 -1.84 2.33
N GLU A 24 -6.21 -1.64 1.05
CA GLU A 24 -4.88 -1.94 0.53
C GLU A 24 -3.81 -1.04 1.16
N LEU A 25 -4.15 0.22 1.42
CA LEU A 25 -3.24 1.11 2.12
C LEU A 25 -3.01 0.66 3.57
N GLU A 26 -4.04 0.25 4.29
CA GLU A 26 -3.93 -0.30 5.65
C GLU A 26 -3.01 -1.54 5.67
N GLU A 27 -3.21 -2.47 4.75
CA GLU A 27 -2.40 -3.68 4.62
C GLU A 27 -0.94 -3.37 4.25
N ALA A 28 -0.71 -2.47 3.28
CA ALA A 28 0.62 -2.07 2.88
C ALA A 28 1.38 -1.34 4.00
N LEU A 29 0.68 -0.48 4.75
CA LEU A 29 1.24 0.21 5.91
C LEU A 29 1.62 -0.76 7.03
N ALA A 30 0.76 -1.73 7.32
CA ALA A 30 1.03 -2.76 8.32
C ALA A 30 2.26 -3.60 7.93
N ALA A 31 2.34 -4.03 6.68
CA ALA A 31 3.47 -4.81 6.16
C ALA A 31 4.78 -4.00 6.17
N ALA A 32 4.73 -2.73 5.73
CA ALA A 32 5.90 -1.85 5.72
C ALA A 32 6.42 -1.58 7.13
N TYR A 33 5.52 -1.31 8.08
CA TYR A 33 5.91 -1.09 9.46
C TYR A 33 6.44 -2.37 10.12
N LYS A 34 5.79 -3.51 9.91
CA LYS A 34 6.26 -4.82 10.37
C LYS A 34 7.69 -5.10 9.93
N LYS A 35 7.99 -4.87 8.66
CA LYS A 35 9.33 -5.04 8.08
C LYS A 35 10.34 -4.06 8.68
N PHE A 36 9.94 -2.81 8.89
CA PHE A 36 10.81 -1.77 9.42
C PHE A 36 11.25 -2.03 10.86
N VAL A 37 10.33 -2.47 11.72
CA VAL A 37 10.63 -2.75 13.14
C VAL A 37 11.10 -4.18 13.40
N GLY A 38 11.06 -5.07 12.37
CA GLY A 38 11.39 -6.48 12.55
C GLY A 38 10.41 -7.23 13.46
N ALA A 39 9.15 -6.81 13.51
CA ALA A 39 8.15 -7.40 14.40
C ALA A 39 7.84 -8.84 14.04
N VAL A 40 7.89 -9.73 15.01
CA VAL A 40 7.42 -11.13 14.90
C VAL A 40 5.89 -11.15 15.00
N GLY A 41 5.34 -10.35 15.90
CA GLY A 41 3.90 -10.20 16.11
C GLY A 41 3.18 -9.48 14.95
N GLU A 42 1.87 -9.47 15.05
CA GLU A 42 1.01 -8.80 14.07
C GLU A 42 1.07 -7.28 14.20
N VAL A 43 1.03 -6.59 13.08
CA VAL A 43 0.86 -5.15 13.01
C VAL A 43 -0.50 -4.87 12.38
N THR A 44 -1.30 -4.07 13.05
CA THR A 44 -2.61 -3.64 12.57
C THR A 44 -2.60 -2.14 12.35
N VAL A 45 -3.03 -1.71 11.17
CA VAL A 45 -3.24 -0.29 10.86
C VAL A 45 -4.70 -0.10 10.49
N LYS A 46 -5.34 0.92 11.06
CA LYS A 46 -6.70 1.34 10.74
C LYS A 46 -6.73 2.82 10.43
N ILE A 47 -7.40 3.16 9.36
CA ILE A 47 -7.61 4.53 8.91
C ILE A 47 -9.05 4.91 9.21
N ASP A 48 -9.23 5.85 10.14
CA ASP A 48 -10.55 6.37 10.53
C ASP A 48 -10.74 7.77 9.91
N PRO A 49 -11.83 8.01 9.16
CA PRO A 49 -12.09 9.29 8.50
C PRO A 49 -12.16 10.49 9.45
N GLN A 50 -12.47 10.27 10.72
CA GLN A 50 -12.62 11.35 11.71
C GLN A 50 -11.41 11.49 12.64
N LYS A 51 -10.73 10.37 12.94
CA LYS A 51 -9.64 10.30 13.92
C LYS A 51 -8.25 10.22 13.28
N GLY A 52 -8.21 10.09 11.94
CA GLY A 52 -6.97 9.83 11.23
C GLY A 52 -6.60 8.35 11.26
N TRP A 53 -5.32 8.06 11.30
CA TRP A 53 -4.84 6.68 11.35
C TRP A 53 -4.50 6.24 12.78
N ASN A 54 -4.71 4.97 13.06
CA ASN A 54 -4.28 4.29 14.28
C ASN A 54 -3.48 3.04 13.90
N ALA A 55 -2.33 2.86 14.52
CA ALA A 55 -1.47 1.71 14.28
C ALA A 55 -1.07 1.07 15.60
N SER A 56 -1.16 -0.24 15.67
CA SER A 56 -0.74 -1.04 16.81
C SER A 56 0.17 -2.19 16.36
N VAL A 57 1.15 -2.53 17.20
CA VAL A 57 2.04 -3.66 17.02
C VAL A 57 1.89 -4.62 18.19
N GLN A 58 1.78 -5.89 17.90
CA GLN A 58 1.81 -6.95 18.92
C GLN A 58 3.25 -7.14 19.40
N LYS A 59 3.54 -6.65 20.62
CA LYS A 59 4.85 -6.85 21.27
C LYS A 59 4.88 -8.14 22.05
N GLU A 60 5.98 -8.85 21.90
CA GLU A 60 6.26 -10.05 22.68
C GLU A 60 6.61 -9.69 24.13
N VAL A 61 6.01 -10.38 25.07
CA VAL A 61 6.31 -10.25 26.49
C VAL A 61 7.59 -11.01 26.82
N VAL A 62 8.59 -10.31 27.31
CA VAL A 62 9.90 -10.89 27.65
C VAL A 62 10.30 -10.55 29.09
N GLY A 63 11.21 -11.37 29.66
CA GLY A 63 11.77 -11.09 30.98
C GLY A 63 12.71 -9.88 30.96
N ILE A 64 13.56 -9.78 29.92
CA ILE A 64 14.50 -8.68 29.70
C ILE A 64 14.26 -8.13 28.30
N VAL A 65 13.94 -6.85 28.20
CA VAL A 65 13.70 -6.17 26.91
C VAL A 65 15.02 -5.85 26.24
N SER A 66 15.28 -6.47 25.10
CA SER A 66 16.42 -6.17 24.23
C SER A 66 16.05 -5.19 23.14
N GLU A 67 14.83 -5.27 22.66
CA GLU A 67 14.33 -4.47 21.54
C GLU A 67 12.96 -3.83 21.86
N PRO A 68 12.94 -2.59 22.40
CA PRO A 68 11.71 -1.93 22.86
C PRO A 68 10.66 -1.69 21.76
N SER A 69 11.04 -1.74 20.48
CA SER A 69 10.11 -1.58 19.36
C SER A 69 9.15 -2.77 19.19
N VAL A 70 9.58 -3.96 19.56
CA VAL A 70 8.84 -5.23 19.35
C VAL A 70 8.66 -6.04 20.60
N GLN A 71 9.29 -5.66 21.72
CA GLN A 71 9.24 -6.35 23.00
C GLN A 71 8.69 -5.44 24.11
N ILE A 72 8.10 -6.08 25.11
CA ILE A 72 7.61 -5.43 26.34
C ILE A 72 7.99 -6.27 27.55
N GLY A 73 8.41 -5.63 28.63
CA GLY A 73 8.76 -6.31 29.87
C GLY A 73 7.53 -6.86 30.60
N LEU A 74 7.67 -8.01 31.25
CA LEU A 74 6.60 -8.70 31.96
C LEU A 74 5.85 -7.81 32.96
N VAL A 75 6.57 -6.95 33.68
CA VAL A 75 5.96 -6.04 34.67
C VAL A 75 5.04 -5.01 34.02
N GLU A 76 5.46 -4.45 32.89
CA GLU A 76 4.65 -3.50 32.12
C GLU A 76 3.49 -4.20 31.42
N ALA A 77 3.73 -5.39 30.89
CA ALA A 77 2.72 -6.24 30.27
C ALA A 77 1.56 -6.54 31.24
N ARG A 78 1.88 -6.90 32.49
CA ARG A 78 0.88 -7.20 33.53
C ARG A 78 0.08 -6.00 33.99
N ARG A 79 0.57 -4.79 33.81
CA ARG A 79 -0.23 -3.57 34.04
C ARG A 79 -1.37 -3.40 33.04
N ARG A 80 -1.23 -3.99 31.86
CA ARG A 80 -2.23 -3.92 30.78
C ARG A 80 -3.12 -5.17 30.73
N LYS A 81 -2.52 -6.33 30.95
CA LYS A 81 -3.16 -7.63 30.99
C LYS A 81 -2.65 -8.38 32.21
N ALA A 82 -3.45 -8.47 33.28
CA ALA A 82 -3.01 -8.98 34.60
C ALA A 82 -2.46 -10.41 34.57
N ASP A 83 -2.94 -11.23 33.66
CA ASP A 83 -2.57 -12.63 33.42
C ASP A 83 -1.48 -12.81 32.35
N ALA A 84 -0.77 -11.74 31.99
CA ALA A 84 0.28 -11.83 30.98
C ALA A 84 1.46 -12.69 31.44
N GLU A 85 1.93 -13.56 30.54
CA GLU A 85 3.08 -14.43 30.71
C GLU A 85 4.17 -14.13 29.66
N VAL A 86 5.40 -14.59 29.94
CA VAL A 86 6.50 -14.49 28.98
C VAL A 86 6.18 -15.33 27.75
N GLY A 87 6.30 -14.75 26.56
CA GLY A 87 5.92 -15.33 25.28
C GLY A 87 4.54 -14.90 24.79
N ASP A 88 3.74 -14.23 25.62
CA ASP A 88 2.48 -13.62 25.18
C ASP A 88 2.72 -12.43 24.23
N PHE A 89 1.69 -12.10 23.43
CA PHE A 89 1.67 -10.91 22.59
C PHE A 89 0.64 -9.91 23.09
N ILE A 90 1.08 -8.66 23.26
CA ILE A 90 0.21 -7.57 23.74
C ILE A 90 0.20 -6.44 22.71
N PRO A 91 -1.00 -5.97 22.28
CA PRO A 91 -1.10 -4.86 21.35
C PRO A 91 -0.65 -3.55 22.02
N MET A 92 0.24 -2.86 21.35
CA MET A 92 0.80 -1.57 21.78
C MET A 92 0.69 -0.56 20.65
N ASP A 93 0.28 0.65 20.99
CA ASP A 93 0.22 1.74 20.03
C ASP A 93 1.62 2.09 19.50
N VAL A 94 1.68 2.38 18.23
CA VAL A 94 2.91 2.74 17.53
C VAL A 94 3.21 4.21 17.76
N ASP A 95 4.51 4.56 17.91
CA ASP A 95 4.97 5.96 17.96
C ASP A 95 4.57 6.69 16.65
N PRO A 96 3.73 7.73 16.75
CA PRO A 96 3.24 8.49 15.60
C PRO A 96 4.35 9.06 14.71
N ASN A 97 5.46 9.49 15.31
CA ASN A 97 6.56 10.12 14.57
C ASN A 97 7.34 9.12 13.72
N ARG A 98 7.57 7.92 14.26
CA ARG A 98 8.22 6.83 13.51
C ARG A 98 7.33 6.30 12.41
N PHE A 99 6.05 6.11 12.71
CA PHE A 99 5.07 5.63 11.74
C PHE A 99 4.84 6.63 10.61
N GLY A 100 4.76 7.92 10.87
CA GLY A 100 4.47 8.95 9.88
C GLY A 100 5.44 8.97 8.70
N ARG A 101 6.73 8.71 8.91
CA ARG A 101 7.74 8.63 7.84
C ARG A 101 7.49 7.44 6.91
N ILE A 102 7.19 6.29 7.50
CA ILE A 102 6.90 5.06 6.75
C ILE A 102 5.58 5.21 6.01
N ALA A 103 4.58 5.77 6.68
CA ALA A 103 3.27 6.02 6.12
C ALA A 103 3.34 6.89 4.85
N ALA A 104 4.12 7.98 4.88
CA ALA A 104 4.26 8.86 3.73
C ALA A 104 4.90 8.17 2.51
N GLN A 105 5.92 7.35 2.73
CA GLN A 105 6.58 6.59 1.65
C GLN A 105 5.66 5.50 1.09
N THR A 106 5.03 4.73 1.97
CA THR A 106 4.13 3.64 1.59
C THR A 106 2.89 4.18 0.85
N PHE A 107 2.31 5.28 1.34
CA PHE A 107 1.21 5.96 0.67
C PHE A 107 1.55 6.34 -0.76
N LYS A 108 2.71 6.99 -0.97
CA LYS A 108 3.16 7.36 -2.31
C LYS A 108 3.35 6.14 -3.22
N GLN A 109 3.90 5.05 -2.69
CA GLN A 109 4.13 3.83 -3.45
C GLN A 109 2.82 3.14 -3.85
N VAL A 110 1.91 2.92 -2.90
CA VAL A 110 0.60 2.28 -3.14
C VAL A 110 -0.21 3.10 -4.13
N LEU A 111 -0.26 4.42 -3.93
CA LEU A 111 -0.98 5.31 -4.81
C LEU A 111 -0.42 5.27 -6.25
N SER A 112 0.90 5.34 -6.40
CA SER A 112 1.54 5.26 -7.73
C SER A 112 1.25 3.95 -8.43
N GLN A 113 1.21 2.85 -7.68
CA GLN A 113 0.86 1.54 -8.21
C GLN A 113 -0.59 1.48 -8.65
N LYS A 114 -1.52 1.95 -7.82
CA LYS A 114 -2.96 1.97 -8.15
C LYS A 114 -3.28 2.84 -9.35
N LEU A 115 -2.63 3.99 -9.47
CA LEU A 115 -2.79 4.84 -10.65
C LEU A 115 -2.33 4.13 -11.93
N ARG A 116 -1.21 3.42 -11.89
CA ARG A 116 -0.73 2.63 -13.04
C ARG A 116 -1.69 1.48 -13.40
N GLU A 117 -2.21 0.77 -12.40
CA GLU A 117 -3.18 -0.31 -12.60
C GLU A 117 -4.47 0.22 -13.23
N ALA A 118 -4.98 1.35 -12.74
CA ALA A 118 -6.17 2.01 -13.31
C ALA A 118 -5.93 2.48 -14.75
N GLU A 119 -4.78 3.08 -15.05
CA GLU A 119 -4.40 3.46 -16.42
C GLU A 119 -4.29 2.24 -17.34
N THR A 120 -3.66 1.17 -16.89
CA THR A 120 -3.54 -0.08 -17.65
C THR A 120 -4.91 -0.69 -17.93
N ARG A 121 -5.78 -0.75 -16.93
CA ARG A 121 -7.16 -1.25 -17.10
C ARG A 121 -7.93 -0.43 -18.10
N ARG A 122 -7.88 0.90 -17.99
CA ARG A 122 -8.54 1.80 -18.93
C ARG A 122 -8.05 1.62 -20.38
N ILE A 123 -6.72 1.48 -20.55
CA ILE A 123 -6.12 1.21 -21.86
C ILE A 123 -6.64 -0.13 -22.40
N HIS A 124 -6.62 -1.17 -21.58
CA HIS A 124 -7.11 -2.49 -21.94
C HIS A 124 -8.57 -2.43 -22.41
N ASP A 125 -9.44 -1.78 -21.65
CA ASP A 125 -10.88 -1.70 -21.97
C ASP A 125 -11.12 -0.97 -23.29
N VAL A 126 -10.46 0.17 -23.50
CA VAL A 126 -10.56 0.95 -24.77
C VAL A 126 -10.10 0.13 -25.97
N PHE A 127 -9.07 -0.68 -25.85
CA PHE A 127 -8.57 -1.47 -26.97
C PHE A 127 -9.30 -2.82 -27.11
N ASN A 128 -9.83 -3.35 -26.02
CA ASN A 128 -10.67 -4.56 -26.08
C ASN A 128 -11.96 -4.32 -26.87
N GLU A 129 -12.57 -3.13 -26.72
CA GLU A 129 -13.74 -2.75 -27.55
C GLU A 129 -13.42 -2.62 -29.03
N LYS A 130 -12.17 -2.36 -29.38
CA LYS A 130 -11.69 -2.22 -30.77
C LYS A 130 -11.08 -3.50 -31.33
N MET A 131 -11.19 -4.61 -30.61
CA MET A 131 -10.65 -5.88 -31.07
C MET A 131 -11.38 -6.33 -32.34
N GLY A 132 -10.62 -6.56 -33.44
CA GLY A 132 -11.16 -6.87 -34.75
C GLY A 132 -11.35 -5.67 -35.67
N ASP A 133 -11.20 -4.45 -35.16
CA ASP A 133 -11.30 -3.22 -35.93
C ASP A 133 -9.93 -2.76 -36.46
N VAL A 134 -9.97 -1.92 -37.49
CA VAL A 134 -8.78 -1.26 -38.02
C VAL A 134 -8.51 0.02 -37.24
N VAL A 135 -7.35 0.12 -36.63
CA VAL A 135 -6.89 1.32 -35.91
C VAL A 135 -5.76 2.01 -36.67
N THR A 136 -5.72 3.33 -36.62
CA THR A 136 -4.66 4.13 -37.23
C THR A 136 -3.65 4.54 -36.17
N GLY A 137 -2.36 4.43 -36.48
CA GLY A 137 -1.28 4.83 -35.59
C GLY A 137 -0.08 5.37 -36.36
N THR A 138 0.87 5.96 -35.62
CA THR A 138 2.13 6.47 -36.16
C THR A 138 3.27 5.57 -35.68
N ILE A 139 4.13 5.15 -36.60
CA ILE A 139 5.32 4.37 -36.25
C ILE A 139 6.25 5.26 -35.40
N SER A 140 6.50 4.87 -34.16
CA SER A 140 7.38 5.58 -33.24
C SER A 140 8.82 5.09 -33.34
N ARG A 141 9.02 3.78 -33.45
CA ARG A 141 10.35 3.17 -33.56
C ARG A 141 10.28 1.78 -34.23
N LYS A 142 11.43 1.36 -34.71
CA LYS A 142 11.64 0.02 -35.26
C LYS A 142 12.76 -0.65 -34.48
N ASP A 143 12.48 -1.84 -33.97
CA ASP A 143 13.47 -2.70 -33.36
C ASP A 143 13.48 -4.03 -34.14
N GLY A 144 14.65 -4.38 -34.72
CA GLY A 144 14.94 -5.57 -35.49
C GLY A 144 13.77 -6.38 -36.09
N GLN A 145 12.97 -6.96 -35.24
CA GLN A 145 11.85 -7.83 -35.59
C GLN A 145 10.46 -7.19 -35.38
N ASN A 146 10.37 -6.09 -34.63
CA ASN A 146 9.10 -5.47 -34.28
C ASN A 146 9.02 -4.00 -34.69
N LEU A 147 7.81 -3.55 -35.03
CA LEU A 147 7.49 -2.15 -35.18
C LEU A 147 6.71 -1.69 -33.95
N TYR A 148 7.04 -0.52 -33.45
CA TYR A 148 6.27 0.10 -32.37
C TYR A 148 5.44 1.24 -32.94
N VAL A 149 4.14 1.17 -32.71
CA VAL A 149 3.15 2.06 -33.31
C VAL A 149 2.44 2.80 -32.20
N GLN A 150 2.45 4.10 -32.25
CA GLN A 150 1.69 4.93 -31.33
C GLN A 150 0.25 5.08 -31.78
N VAL A 151 -0.67 4.54 -30.97
CA VAL A 151 -2.13 4.62 -31.17
C VAL A 151 -2.72 5.34 -29.97
N ASN A 152 -3.32 6.51 -30.14
CA ASN A 152 -3.96 7.30 -29.07
C ASN A 152 -3.09 7.47 -27.80
N LYS A 153 -1.84 7.83 -27.93
CA LYS A 153 -0.85 7.98 -26.84
C LYS A 153 -0.37 6.67 -26.18
N VAL A 154 -0.79 5.51 -26.68
CA VAL A 154 -0.32 4.20 -26.22
C VAL A 154 0.59 3.61 -27.29
N GLU A 155 1.74 3.10 -26.88
CA GLU A 155 2.66 2.39 -27.78
C GLU A 155 2.22 0.92 -27.88
N ALA A 156 1.89 0.47 -29.08
CA ALA A 156 1.54 -0.91 -29.40
C ALA A 156 2.70 -1.58 -30.14
N GLU A 157 2.94 -2.83 -29.83
CA GLU A 157 3.92 -3.66 -30.53
C GLU A 157 3.27 -4.39 -31.71
N LEU A 158 3.81 -4.20 -32.91
CA LEU A 158 3.40 -4.90 -34.12
C LEU A 158 4.52 -5.88 -34.52
N PRO A 159 4.35 -7.18 -34.21
CA PRO A 159 5.34 -8.19 -34.58
C PRO A 159 5.38 -8.39 -36.09
N ARG A 160 6.58 -8.51 -36.62
CA ARG A 160 6.79 -8.84 -38.04
C ARG A 160 6.51 -10.33 -38.23
N ARG A 161 5.55 -10.62 -39.06
CA ARG A 161 5.30 -11.99 -39.54
C ARG A 161 6.29 -12.39 -40.62
#